data_0603e79706e752f30a1047fced366926
#
_entry.id   0603e79706e752f30a1047fced366926
#
_cell.length_a   1.000
_cell.length_b   1.000
_cell.length_c   1.000
_cell.angle_alpha   90.00
_cell.angle_beta   90.00
_cell.angle_gamma   90.00
#
_symmetry.space_group_name_H-M   'P 1'
#
loop_
_entity.id
_entity.type
_entity.pdbx_description
1 polymer ?
#
loop_
_entity_poly.entity_id
_entity_poly.type
_entity_poly.pdbx_seq_one_letter_code
_entity_poly.pdbx_strand_id
1 'polypeptide(L)'
;LGAIAYAVLTRPDIAVFVSALQRWSHAPAIIHCKRLNAVVRWAQRNPRGICYKPLDSSSRPTGSTIATHLREISDAAFKKEDTSGHSMRGACWVRCVGNTLDDMQKSSPGHLLEFVARSQRRVTRSTFTSELQGGCDSVDKGFLIMQTLDEMQTGRISAAEALARREHGGWAVPAALYLDALSVFASITATFINTPADNGVLVHCLYLRELLDNDVLFALIWLDTRDMTSDGFTKGSVDRKALHDLMDGQVNFQHACK
;
A
#
# COMPACT_ATOMS: atom_id res chain seq x y z
N LEU A 1 -9.45 -11.46 -21.14
CA LEU A 1 -9.25 -10.74 -19.87
C LEU A 1 -8.50 -11.62 -18.86
N GLY A 2 -8.82 -12.91 -18.72
CA GLY A 2 -8.14 -13.80 -17.76
C GLY A 2 -6.62 -13.84 -17.89
N ALA A 3 -6.08 -14.01 -19.10
CA ALA A 3 -4.64 -14.04 -19.33
C ALA A 3 -3.93 -12.72 -18.90
N ILE A 4 -4.54 -11.56 -19.21
CA ILE A 4 -3.95 -10.28 -18.79
C ILE A 4 -4.09 -10.04 -17.28
N ALA A 5 -5.15 -10.58 -16.66
CA ALA A 5 -5.31 -10.55 -15.20
C ALA A 5 -4.22 -11.38 -14.49
N TYR A 6 -3.81 -12.50 -15.08
CA TYR A 6 -2.68 -13.27 -14.57
C TYR A 6 -1.36 -12.51 -14.73
N ALA A 7 -1.16 -11.80 -15.85
CA ALA A 7 0.02 -10.97 -16.06
C ALA A 7 0.17 -9.84 -15.02
N VAL A 8 -0.92 -9.38 -14.39
CA VAL A 8 -0.88 -8.37 -13.31
C VAL A 8 0.03 -8.80 -12.16
N LEU A 9 0.17 -10.08 -11.87
CA LEU A 9 1.05 -10.59 -10.80
C LEU A 9 2.51 -10.11 -10.94
N THR A 10 2.97 -9.89 -12.15
CA THR A 10 4.32 -9.38 -12.46
C THR A 10 4.31 -8.00 -13.10
N ARG A 11 3.12 -7.45 -13.38
CA ARG A 11 2.88 -6.18 -14.05
C ARG A 11 1.88 -5.32 -13.24
N PRO A 12 2.26 -4.91 -12.03
CA PRO A 12 1.41 -4.06 -11.18
C PRO A 12 1.01 -2.74 -11.85
N ASP A 13 1.81 -2.24 -12.78
CA ASP A 13 1.55 -1.03 -13.56
C ASP A 13 0.29 -1.07 -14.45
N ILE A 14 -0.23 -2.26 -14.76
CA ILE A 14 -1.49 -2.41 -15.50
C ILE A 14 -2.69 -2.76 -14.59
N ALA A 15 -2.48 -2.95 -13.30
CA ALA A 15 -3.49 -3.48 -12.38
C ALA A 15 -4.78 -2.65 -12.35
N VAL A 16 -4.69 -1.32 -12.30
CA VAL A 16 -5.86 -0.43 -12.27
C VAL A 16 -6.73 -0.58 -13.53
N PHE A 17 -6.12 -0.75 -14.70
CA PHE A 17 -6.85 -0.91 -15.96
C PHE A 17 -7.53 -2.27 -16.04
N VAL A 18 -6.85 -3.31 -15.61
CA VAL A 18 -7.39 -4.68 -15.56
C VAL A 18 -8.55 -4.75 -14.57
N SER A 19 -8.40 -4.19 -13.37
CA SER A 19 -9.48 -4.09 -12.38
C SER A 19 -10.70 -3.35 -12.92
N ALA A 20 -10.50 -2.24 -13.63
CA ALA A 20 -11.58 -1.49 -14.25
C ALA A 20 -12.33 -2.32 -15.31
N LEU A 21 -11.62 -3.16 -16.08
CA LEU A 21 -12.21 -4.02 -17.10
C LEU A 21 -12.92 -5.25 -16.49
N GLN A 22 -12.43 -5.77 -15.37
CA GLN A 22 -13.04 -6.91 -14.67
C GLN A 22 -14.45 -6.59 -14.19
N ARG A 23 -14.77 -5.34 -13.86
CA ARG A 23 -16.13 -4.91 -13.48
C ARG A 23 -17.16 -5.20 -14.58
N TRP A 24 -16.75 -5.22 -15.84
CA TRP A 24 -17.60 -5.40 -17.01
C TRP A 24 -17.46 -6.80 -17.63
N SER A 25 -16.80 -7.75 -16.96
CA SER A 25 -16.50 -9.06 -17.52
C SER A 25 -17.75 -9.91 -17.81
N HIS A 26 -18.83 -9.71 -17.06
CA HIS A 26 -20.12 -10.41 -17.23
C HIS A 26 -20.98 -9.86 -18.35
N ALA A 27 -20.81 -8.57 -18.72
CA ALA A 27 -21.59 -7.90 -19.78
C ALA A 27 -20.69 -6.91 -20.56
N PRO A 28 -19.68 -7.40 -21.31
CA PRO A 28 -18.73 -6.54 -21.96
C PRO A 28 -19.32 -5.85 -23.20
N ALA A 29 -19.17 -4.53 -23.29
CA ALA A 29 -19.45 -3.78 -24.51
C ALA A 29 -18.19 -3.69 -25.40
N ILE A 30 -18.37 -3.32 -26.67
CA ILE A 30 -17.27 -3.15 -27.65
C ILE A 30 -16.17 -2.21 -27.12
N ILE A 31 -16.55 -1.16 -26.40
CA ILE A 31 -15.59 -0.22 -25.81
C ILE A 31 -14.65 -0.92 -24.80
N HIS A 32 -15.14 -1.90 -24.04
CA HIS A 32 -14.31 -2.66 -23.09
C HIS A 32 -13.30 -3.56 -23.81
N CYS A 33 -13.70 -4.16 -24.95
CA CYS A 33 -12.78 -4.92 -25.80
C CYS A 33 -11.69 -4.02 -26.41
N LYS A 34 -12.05 -2.82 -26.87
CA LYS A 34 -11.07 -1.83 -27.38
C LYS A 34 -10.09 -1.42 -26.28
N ARG A 35 -10.57 -1.15 -25.06
CA ARG A 35 -9.73 -0.81 -23.90
C ARG A 35 -8.80 -1.97 -23.52
N LEU A 36 -9.30 -3.21 -23.50
CA LEU A 36 -8.48 -4.39 -23.27
C LEU A 36 -7.34 -4.51 -24.29
N ASN A 37 -7.65 -4.36 -25.56
CA ASN A 37 -6.64 -4.39 -26.64
C ASN A 37 -5.61 -3.26 -26.47
N ALA A 38 -6.01 -2.08 -25.99
CA ALA A 38 -5.09 -0.98 -25.71
C ALA A 38 -4.12 -1.35 -24.56
N VAL A 39 -4.63 -1.94 -23.49
CA VAL A 39 -3.78 -2.42 -22.36
C VAL A 39 -2.79 -3.47 -22.85
N VAL A 40 -3.24 -4.47 -23.62
CA VAL A 40 -2.37 -5.52 -24.16
C VAL A 40 -1.27 -4.94 -25.05
N ARG A 41 -1.62 -4.07 -26.00
CA ARG A 41 -0.63 -3.43 -26.88
C ARG A 41 0.36 -2.57 -26.12
N TRP A 42 -0.11 -1.85 -25.09
CA TRP A 42 0.76 -1.04 -24.26
C TRP A 42 1.74 -1.93 -23.47
N ALA A 43 1.26 -3.01 -22.87
CA ALA A 43 2.10 -3.96 -22.13
C ALA A 43 3.18 -4.62 -23.02
N GLN A 44 2.81 -4.96 -24.27
CA GLN A 44 3.74 -5.51 -25.25
C GLN A 44 4.84 -4.52 -25.68
N ARG A 45 4.48 -3.23 -25.82
CA ARG A 45 5.43 -2.18 -26.20
C ARG A 45 6.31 -1.71 -25.05
N ASN A 46 5.89 -1.96 -23.82
CA ASN A 46 6.58 -1.55 -22.60
C ASN A 46 6.89 -2.80 -21.76
N PRO A 47 7.81 -3.68 -22.20
CA PRO A 47 8.17 -4.86 -21.43
C PRO A 47 8.83 -4.43 -20.12
N ARG A 48 8.23 -4.83 -19.00
CA ARG A 48 8.69 -4.54 -17.65
C ARG A 48 8.25 -5.67 -16.73
N GLY A 49 8.97 -5.87 -15.67
CA GLY A 49 8.60 -6.78 -14.59
C GLY A 49 8.96 -6.19 -13.25
N ILE A 50 8.77 -6.93 -12.18
CA ILE A 50 9.24 -6.56 -10.85
C ILE A 50 10.69 -7.01 -10.71
N CYS A 51 11.58 -6.10 -10.31
CA CYS A 51 12.99 -6.38 -10.08
C CYS A 51 13.27 -6.46 -8.57
N TYR A 52 13.86 -7.56 -8.14
CA TYR A 52 14.35 -7.74 -6.77
C TYR A 52 15.88 -7.62 -6.78
N LYS A 53 16.36 -6.44 -6.40
CA LYS A 53 17.80 -6.17 -6.25
C LYS A 53 18.22 -6.47 -4.81
N PRO A 54 19.50 -6.75 -4.53
CA PRO A 54 19.98 -6.82 -3.15
C PRO A 54 19.57 -5.55 -2.38
N LEU A 55 18.96 -5.71 -1.21
CA LEU A 55 18.57 -4.57 -0.37
C LEU A 55 19.78 -3.87 0.22
N ASP A 56 20.88 -4.59 0.44
CA ASP A 56 22.14 -4.03 0.88
C ASP A 56 23.24 -4.37 -0.14
N SER A 57 23.92 -3.33 -0.61
CA SER A 57 25.09 -3.44 -1.50
C SER A 57 26.41 -3.52 -0.72
N SER A 58 26.39 -3.41 0.62
CA SER A 58 27.59 -3.54 1.44
C SER A 58 28.05 -4.99 1.51
N SER A 59 29.36 -5.21 1.42
CA SER A 59 29.99 -6.52 1.63
C SER A 59 29.95 -6.89 3.13
N ARG A 60 28.77 -7.26 3.63
CA ARG A 60 28.62 -7.72 5.01
C ARG A 60 29.10 -9.16 5.16
N PRO A 61 29.56 -9.55 6.36
CA PRO A 61 29.84 -10.95 6.65
C PRO A 61 28.63 -11.84 6.39
N THR A 62 28.85 -13.00 5.82
CA THR A 62 27.82 -14.01 5.58
C THR A 62 27.11 -14.33 6.91
N GLY A 63 25.78 -14.19 6.94
CA GLY A 63 24.97 -14.48 8.14
C GLY A 63 24.55 -13.25 8.96
N SER A 64 24.95 -12.02 8.61
CA SER A 64 24.41 -10.83 9.29
C SER A 64 22.99 -10.52 8.82
N THR A 65 22.05 -10.37 9.75
CA THR A 65 20.68 -9.95 9.46
C THR A 65 20.64 -8.46 9.11
N ILE A 66 20.01 -8.12 8.00
CA ILE A 66 19.81 -6.72 7.58
C ILE A 66 18.59 -6.20 8.33
N ALA A 67 18.72 -5.08 9.05
CA ALA A 67 17.56 -4.36 9.57
C ALA A 67 16.68 -3.89 8.42
N THR A 68 15.40 -4.21 8.47
CA THR A 68 14.43 -3.85 7.46
C THR A 68 13.10 -3.43 8.09
N HIS A 69 12.30 -2.66 7.36
CA HIS A 69 10.94 -2.29 7.73
C HIS A 69 9.97 -2.56 6.59
N LEU A 70 8.69 -2.58 6.91
CA LEU A 70 7.60 -2.70 5.96
C LEU A 70 6.97 -1.31 5.73
N ARG A 71 6.91 -0.87 4.48
CA ARG A 71 6.13 0.30 4.06
C ARG A 71 4.79 -0.17 3.53
N GLU A 72 3.72 0.31 4.14
CA GLU A 72 2.34 0.09 3.75
C GLU A 72 1.80 1.36 3.10
N ILE A 73 1.91 1.47 1.77
CA ILE A 73 1.56 2.69 1.05
C ILE A 73 0.13 2.54 0.52
N SER A 74 -0.81 3.34 1.02
CA SER A 74 -2.25 3.24 0.73
C SER A 74 -2.79 4.53 0.13
N ASP A 75 -3.62 4.39 -0.91
CA ASP A 75 -4.41 5.46 -1.55
C ASP A 75 -5.82 4.97 -1.84
N ALA A 76 -6.79 5.89 -1.83
CA ALA A 76 -8.15 5.60 -2.23
C ALA A 76 -8.75 6.70 -3.09
N ALA A 77 -9.03 6.39 -4.34
CA ALA A 77 -9.67 7.31 -5.26
C ALA A 77 -11.20 7.30 -5.07
N PHE A 78 -11.73 8.34 -4.45
CA PHE A 78 -13.17 8.57 -4.33
C PHE A 78 -13.73 9.17 -5.62
N LYS A 79 -14.70 8.49 -6.25
CA LYS A 79 -15.37 8.98 -7.47
C LYS A 79 -16.84 9.29 -7.15
N LYS A 80 -17.17 10.57 -7.05
CA LYS A 80 -18.54 11.04 -6.87
C LYS A 80 -19.51 10.59 -7.99
N GLU A 81 -18.98 10.41 -9.19
CA GLU A 81 -19.73 10.12 -10.42
C GLU A 81 -19.93 8.63 -10.70
N ASP A 82 -19.34 7.75 -9.88
CA ASP A 82 -19.54 6.31 -10.00
C ASP A 82 -20.90 5.95 -9.40
N THR A 83 -21.81 5.45 -10.22
CA THR A 83 -23.16 5.03 -9.81
C THR A 83 -23.13 3.91 -8.76
N SER A 84 -22.02 3.18 -8.63
CA SER A 84 -21.85 2.15 -7.60
C SER A 84 -21.47 2.72 -6.22
N GLY A 85 -21.01 3.97 -6.15
CA GLY A 85 -20.54 4.62 -4.90
C GLY A 85 -19.32 3.97 -4.26
N HIS A 86 -18.68 3.01 -4.92
CA HIS A 86 -17.48 2.34 -4.43
C HIS A 86 -16.21 3.06 -4.88
N SER A 87 -15.39 3.47 -3.93
CA SER A 87 -14.06 4.03 -4.21
C SER A 87 -13.11 2.95 -4.73
N MET A 88 -12.12 3.36 -5.52
CA MET A 88 -11.00 2.49 -5.88
C MET A 88 -9.97 2.52 -4.76
N ARG A 89 -9.53 1.36 -4.27
CA ARG A 89 -8.46 1.20 -3.31
C ARG A 89 -7.20 0.71 -4.00
N GLY A 90 -6.09 1.39 -3.75
CA GLY A 90 -4.74 1.00 -4.12
C GLY A 90 -3.87 0.89 -2.88
N ALA A 91 -3.12 -0.18 -2.76
CA ALA A 91 -2.14 -0.32 -1.70
C ALA A 91 -0.98 -1.18 -2.17
N CYS A 92 0.20 -0.96 -1.61
CA CYS A 92 1.35 -1.84 -1.79
C CYS A 92 2.14 -1.97 -0.49
N TRP A 93 2.76 -3.14 -0.33
CA TRP A 93 3.59 -3.49 0.81
C TRP A 93 5.01 -3.72 0.31
N VAL A 94 5.92 -2.90 0.82
CA VAL A 94 7.30 -2.85 0.33
C VAL A 94 8.25 -3.07 1.49
N ARG A 95 9.11 -4.09 1.39
CA ARG A 95 10.20 -4.29 2.34
C ARG A 95 11.36 -3.38 1.97
N CYS A 96 11.80 -2.53 2.88
CA CYS A 96 12.89 -1.57 2.69
C CYS A 96 13.99 -1.77 3.74
N VAL A 97 15.17 -1.20 3.48
CA VAL A 97 16.34 -1.24 4.39
C VAL A 97 16.17 -0.25 5.53
N GLY A 98 16.75 -0.58 6.68
CA GLY A 98 16.68 0.21 7.91
C GLY A 98 15.44 -0.08 8.73
N ASN A 99 15.39 0.41 9.96
CA ASN A 99 14.26 0.22 10.87
C ASN A 99 14.03 1.41 11.80
N THR A 100 14.64 2.55 11.49
CA THR A 100 14.43 3.81 12.21
C THR A 100 13.38 4.67 11.49
N LEU A 101 12.80 5.65 12.18
CA LEU A 101 11.89 6.62 11.57
C LEU A 101 12.58 7.40 10.43
N ASP A 102 13.84 7.75 10.61
CA ASP A 102 14.65 8.44 9.59
C ASP A 102 14.82 7.59 8.32
N ASP A 103 15.04 6.27 8.47
CA ASP A 103 15.09 5.35 7.32
C ASP A 103 13.75 5.28 6.60
N MET A 104 12.65 5.31 7.35
CA MET A 104 11.29 5.25 6.80
C MET A 104 10.92 6.50 5.98
N GLN A 105 11.50 7.64 6.31
CA GLN A 105 11.25 8.92 5.63
C GLN A 105 12.18 9.19 4.44
N LYS A 106 13.12 8.30 4.13
CA LYS A 106 14.10 8.46 3.05
C LYS A 106 13.83 7.53 1.87
N SER A 107 14.34 7.92 0.71
CA SER A 107 14.45 7.02 -0.45
C SER A 107 15.33 5.81 -0.10
N SER A 108 14.93 4.63 -0.55
CA SER A 108 15.67 3.40 -0.28
C SER A 108 15.43 2.34 -1.35
N PRO A 109 16.33 1.36 -1.50
CA PRO A 109 15.99 0.11 -2.17
C PRO A 109 14.77 -0.52 -1.51
N GLY A 110 13.90 -1.14 -2.32
CA GLY A 110 12.68 -1.74 -1.82
C GLY A 110 12.24 -2.95 -2.64
N HIS A 111 11.70 -3.94 -1.96
CA HIS A 111 11.09 -5.10 -2.58
C HIS A 111 9.57 -5.02 -2.49
N LEU A 112 8.91 -4.92 -3.63
CA LEU A 112 7.45 -5.01 -3.68
C LEU A 112 7.03 -6.45 -3.34
N LEU A 113 6.41 -6.65 -2.18
CA LEU A 113 5.97 -7.95 -1.70
C LEU A 113 4.54 -8.28 -2.14
N GLU A 114 3.67 -7.27 -2.09
CA GLU A 114 2.25 -7.43 -2.38
C GLU A 114 1.68 -6.09 -2.86
N PHE A 115 0.59 -6.13 -3.62
CA PHE A 115 -0.17 -4.93 -4.00
C PHE A 115 -1.64 -5.24 -4.22
N VAL A 116 -2.46 -4.20 -4.16
CA VAL A 116 -3.90 -4.26 -4.38
C VAL A 116 -4.33 -3.10 -5.28
N ALA A 117 -5.16 -3.41 -6.28
CA ALA A 117 -5.86 -2.43 -7.11
C ALA A 117 -7.29 -2.94 -7.32
N ARG A 118 -8.23 -2.53 -6.46
CA ARG A 118 -9.63 -3.01 -6.52
C ARG A 118 -10.61 -2.00 -5.92
N SER A 119 -11.90 -2.16 -6.23
CA SER A 119 -12.94 -1.40 -5.54
C SER A 119 -12.99 -1.74 -4.05
N GLN A 120 -13.25 -0.74 -3.22
CA GLN A 120 -13.57 -0.95 -1.82
C GLN A 120 -14.87 -1.76 -1.69
N ARG A 121 -14.97 -2.55 -0.61
CA ARG A 121 -16.16 -3.37 -0.35
C ARG A 121 -17.33 -2.56 0.17
N ARG A 122 -17.05 -1.41 0.81
CA ARG A 122 -18.06 -0.54 1.42
C ARG A 122 -18.18 0.74 0.62
N VAL A 123 -19.39 1.26 0.52
CA VAL A 123 -19.66 2.59 -0.01
C VAL A 123 -19.16 3.63 0.98
N THR A 124 -18.39 4.59 0.49
CA THR A 124 -17.86 5.71 1.29
C THR A 124 -18.55 6.99 0.88
N ARG A 125 -18.77 7.90 1.85
CA ARG A 125 -19.48 9.17 1.63
C ARG A 125 -18.55 10.36 1.42
N SER A 126 -17.25 10.16 1.64
CA SER A 126 -16.24 11.21 1.50
C SER A 126 -14.88 10.64 1.14
N THR A 127 -13.99 11.47 0.61
CA THR A 127 -12.59 11.14 0.39
C THR A 127 -11.91 10.73 1.69
N PHE A 128 -12.14 11.50 2.78
CA PHE A 128 -11.62 11.18 4.11
C PHE A 128 -11.94 9.74 4.55
N THR A 129 -13.23 9.37 4.48
CA THR A 129 -13.67 8.01 4.86
C THR A 129 -13.04 6.94 3.97
N SER A 130 -12.92 7.23 2.67
CA SER A 130 -12.32 6.32 1.71
C SER A 130 -10.85 6.05 2.01
N GLU A 131 -10.07 7.11 2.25
CA GLU A 131 -8.65 7.04 2.58
C GLU A 131 -8.41 6.32 3.91
N LEU A 132 -9.18 6.70 4.93
CA LEU A 132 -9.07 6.09 6.26
C LEU A 132 -9.36 4.58 6.22
N GLN A 133 -10.44 4.16 5.56
CA GLN A 133 -10.75 2.74 5.40
C GLN A 133 -9.69 2.00 4.57
N GLY A 134 -9.15 2.66 3.53
CA GLY A 134 -8.03 2.13 2.75
C GLY A 134 -6.80 1.88 3.61
N GLY A 135 -6.46 2.82 4.50
CA GLY A 135 -5.38 2.69 5.47
C GLY A 135 -5.59 1.54 6.44
N CYS A 136 -6.77 1.46 7.09
CA CYS A 136 -7.10 0.35 8.01
C CYS A 136 -6.98 -1.02 7.31
N ASP A 137 -7.60 -1.17 6.14
CA ASP A 137 -7.52 -2.40 5.36
C ASP A 137 -6.08 -2.76 4.96
N SER A 138 -5.20 -1.74 4.78
CA SER A 138 -3.79 -1.96 4.45
C SER A 138 -3.03 -2.49 5.64
N VAL A 139 -3.24 -1.92 6.83
CA VAL A 139 -2.64 -2.37 8.08
C VAL A 139 -3.11 -3.78 8.44
N ASP A 140 -4.40 -4.09 8.31
CA ASP A 140 -4.93 -5.44 8.56
C ASP A 140 -4.24 -6.50 7.69
N LYS A 141 -3.97 -6.19 6.43
CA LYS A 141 -3.19 -7.07 5.55
C LYS A 141 -1.71 -7.07 5.89
N GLY A 142 -1.18 -5.93 6.30
CA GLY A 142 0.21 -5.73 6.72
C GLY A 142 0.61 -6.66 7.85
N PHE A 143 -0.26 -6.94 8.81
CA PHE A 143 0.02 -7.87 9.91
C PHE A 143 0.42 -9.27 9.44
N LEU A 144 -0.19 -9.79 8.38
CA LEU A 144 0.19 -11.09 7.83
C LEU A 144 1.57 -11.07 7.20
N ILE A 145 1.91 -9.96 6.54
CA ILE A 145 3.22 -9.77 5.91
C ILE A 145 4.28 -9.56 6.99
N MET A 146 4.01 -8.72 8.00
CA MET A 146 4.90 -8.50 9.14
C MET A 146 5.21 -9.81 9.85
N GLN A 147 4.20 -10.61 10.18
CA GLN A 147 4.39 -11.91 10.81
C GLN A 147 5.27 -12.83 9.96
N THR A 148 5.01 -12.89 8.65
CA THR A 148 5.80 -13.70 7.73
C THR A 148 7.27 -13.26 7.70
N LEU A 149 7.51 -11.95 7.60
CA LEU A 149 8.87 -11.39 7.59
C LEU A 149 9.57 -11.60 8.94
N ASP A 150 8.84 -11.48 10.03
CA ASP A 150 9.36 -11.71 11.38
C ASP A 150 9.79 -13.18 11.56
N GLU A 151 8.94 -14.14 11.18
CA GLU A 151 9.27 -15.57 11.22
C GLU A 151 10.44 -15.94 10.30
N MET A 152 10.60 -15.26 9.18
CA MET A 152 11.76 -15.43 8.30
C MET A 152 13.07 -14.95 8.93
N GLN A 153 13.01 -13.95 9.82
CA GLN A 153 14.19 -13.40 10.49
C GLN A 153 14.52 -14.07 11.82
N THR A 154 13.50 -14.37 12.62
CA THR A 154 13.65 -14.82 14.02
C THR A 154 13.34 -16.30 14.20
N GLY A 155 12.79 -16.95 13.18
CA GLY A 155 12.26 -18.30 13.26
C GLY A 155 10.76 -18.32 13.60
N ARG A 156 10.21 -19.52 13.62
CA ARG A 156 8.77 -19.72 13.86
C ARG A 156 8.36 -19.22 15.24
N ILE A 157 7.32 -18.40 15.29
CA ILE A 157 6.70 -17.91 16.54
C ILE A 157 5.43 -18.73 16.86
N SER A 158 5.10 -18.81 18.13
CA SER A 158 3.85 -19.43 18.59
C SER A 158 2.64 -18.54 18.31
N ALA A 159 1.44 -19.12 18.27
CA ALA A 159 0.21 -18.33 18.12
C ALA A 159 0.01 -17.31 19.25
N ALA A 160 0.45 -17.64 20.47
CA ALA A 160 0.39 -16.71 21.61
C ALA A 160 1.34 -15.52 21.42
N GLU A 161 2.56 -15.74 20.95
CA GLU A 161 3.50 -14.66 20.60
C GLU A 161 2.99 -13.79 19.47
N ALA A 162 2.43 -14.40 18.41
CA ALA A 162 1.85 -13.65 17.31
C ALA A 162 0.69 -12.74 17.78
N LEU A 163 -0.16 -13.25 18.69
CA LEU A 163 -1.23 -12.48 19.28
C LEU A 163 -0.67 -11.33 20.15
N ALA A 164 0.26 -11.60 21.04
CA ALA A 164 0.91 -10.60 21.88
C ALA A 164 1.55 -9.47 21.05
N ARG A 165 2.23 -9.81 19.95
CA ARG A 165 2.81 -8.81 19.04
C ARG A 165 1.77 -7.99 18.29
N ARG A 166 0.59 -8.53 18.02
CA ARG A 166 -0.54 -7.78 17.45
C ARG A 166 -1.19 -6.82 18.44
N GLU A 167 -1.06 -7.08 19.73
CA GLU A 167 -1.62 -6.25 20.82
C GLU A 167 -0.63 -5.21 21.35
N HIS A 168 0.67 -5.55 21.37
CA HIS A 168 1.68 -4.78 22.07
C HIS A 168 2.94 -4.47 21.23
N GLY A 169 2.95 -4.77 19.95
CA GLY A 169 4.10 -4.54 19.07
C GLY A 169 5.27 -5.52 19.31
N GLY A 170 6.48 -5.05 19.02
CA GLY A 170 7.70 -5.87 19.17
C GLY A 170 8.02 -6.74 17.96
N TRP A 171 7.57 -6.38 16.78
CA TRP A 171 7.92 -7.02 15.52
C TRP A 171 9.38 -6.76 15.17
N ALA A 172 10.11 -7.79 14.75
CA ALA A 172 11.49 -7.63 14.26
C ALA A 172 11.57 -6.81 12.95
N VAL A 173 10.47 -6.79 12.18
CA VAL A 173 10.30 -5.95 11.01
C VAL A 173 9.17 -4.95 11.30
N PRO A 174 9.48 -3.75 11.80
CA PRO A 174 8.46 -2.74 12.09
C PRO A 174 7.78 -2.28 10.80
N ALA A 175 6.50 -1.90 10.88
CA ALA A 175 5.75 -1.35 9.77
C ALA A 175 5.41 0.12 9.97
N ALA A 176 5.34 0.86 8.86
CA ALA A 176 4.81 2.21 8.82
C ALA A 176 3.73 2.34 7.75
N LEU A 177 2.62 3.01 8.08
CA LEU A 177 1.55 3.34 7.14
C LEU A 177 1.83 4.69 6.48
N TYR A 178 1.75 4.75 5.16
CA TYR A 178 1.95 5.96 4.36
C TYR A 178 0.63 6.36 3.69
N LEU A 179 0.22 7.62 3.90
CA LEU A 179 -0.99 8.22 3.33
C LEU A 179 -0.67 9.61 2.78
N ASP A 180 -1.32 10.01 1.70
CA ASP A 180 -1.25 11.39 1.19
C ASP A 180 -2.40 12.27 1.68
N ALA A 181 -3.42 11.69 2.29
CA ALA A 181 -4.55 12.42 2.84
C ALA A 181 -4.17 13.15 4.14
N LEU A 182 -3.73 14.39 4.03
CA LEU A 182 -3.32 15.22 5.17
C LEU A 182 -4.40 15.32 6.25
N SER A 183 -5.69 15.32 5.87
CA SER A 183 -6.81 15.36 6.80
C SER A 183 -6.90 14.09 7.66
N VAL A 184 -6.61 12.93 7.09
CA VAL A 184 -6.57 11.64 7.82
C VAL A 184 -5.37 11.64 8.75
N PHE A 185 -4.18 11.97 8.24
CA PHE A 185 -2.97 12.09 9.04
C PHE A 185 -3.18 13.02 10.24
N ALA A 186 -3.66 14.25 10.00
CA ALA A 186 -3.90 15.23 11.06
C ALA A 186 -4.92 14.75 12.10
N SER A 187 -5.97 14.03 11.69
CA SER A 187 -6.98 13.50 12.62
C SER A 187 -6.42 12.41 13.53
N ILE A 188 -5.56 11.54 13.01
CA ILE A 188 -4.97 10.44 13.78
C ILE A 188 -3.86 10.96 14.71
N THR A 189 -3.04 11.93 14.28
CA THR A 189 -1.90 12.44 15.05
C THR A 189 -2.26 13.59 16.00
N ALA A 190 -3.48 14.14 15.92
CA ALA A 190 -3.93 15.21 16.80
C ALA A 190 -3.94 14.76 18.27
N THR A 191 -3.63 15.65 19.21
CA THR A 191 -3.71 15.38 20.65
C THR A 191 -5.12 14.94 21.05
N PHE A 192 -6.16 15.55 20.46
CA PHE A 192 -7.56 15.16 20.65
C PHE A 192 -8.15 14.84 19.28
N ILE A 193 -8.75 13.65 19.15
CA ILE A 193 -9.46 13.27 17.93
C ILE A 193 -10.75 14.10 17.85
N ASN A 194 -10.84 14.96 16.85
CA ASN A 194 -12.09 15.63 16.52
C ASN A 194 -13.11 14.59 16.08
N THR A 195 -14.26 14.52 16.77
CA THR A 195 -15.32 13.58 16.42
C THR A 195 -15.80 13.85 15.00
N PRO A 196 -15.60 12.91 14.04
CA PRO A 196 -16.13 13.07 12.69
C PRO A 196 -17.67 13.15 12.74
N ALA A 197 -18.27 13.82 11.76
CA ALA A 197 -19.73 13.87 11.63
C ALA A 197 -20.39 12.48 11.49
N ASP A 198 -19.62 11.48 11.04
CA ASP A 198 -20.02 10.08 10.97
C ASP A 198 -19.30 9.28 12.06
N ASN A 199 -20.01 8.88 13.09
CA ASN A 199 -19.48 8.10 14.22
C ASN A 199 -18.85 6.77 13.80
N GLY A 200 -19.29 6.17 12.68
CA GLY A 200 -18.67 4.95 12.14
C GLY A 200 -17.24 5.16 11.67
N VAL A 201 -16.89 6.39 11.34
CA VAL A 201 -15.53 6.78 10.91
C VAL A 201 -14.60 6.94 12.12
N LEU A 202 -15.13 7.36 13.26
CA LEU A 202 -14.36 7.54 14.50
C LEU A 202 -13.68 6.24 14.94
N VAL A 203 -14.38 5.11 14.83
CA VAL A 203 -13.83 3.79 15.21
C VAL A 203 -12.54 3.47 14.42
N HIS A 204 -12.50 3.82 13.15
CA HIS A 204 -11.30 3.59 12.32
C HIS A 204 -10.14 4.52 12.69
N CYS A 205 -10.43 5.77 13.09
CA CYS A 205 -9.40 6.68 13.61
C CYS A 205 -8.82 6.16 14.93
N LEU A 206 -9.71 5.73 15.86
CA LEU A 206 -9.31 5.16 17.15
C LEU A 206 -8.49 3.88 16.96
N TYR A 207 -8.89 3.02 16.03
CA TYR A 207 -8.15 1.79 15.70
C TYR A 207 -6.70 2.08 15.27
N LEU A 208 -6.49 2.95 14.28
CA LEU A 208 -5.13 3.30 13.85
C LEU A 208 -4.33 3.98 14.95
N ARG A 209 -4.97 4.79 15.79
CA ARG A 209 -4.33 5.42 16.93
C ARG A 209 -3.88 4.41 17.99
N GLU A 210 -4.74 3.46 18.34
CA GLU A 210 -4.42 2.38 19.27
C GLU A 210 -3.22 1.56 18.80
N LEU A 211 -3.14 1.28 17.50
CA LEU A 211 -1.98 0.58 16.93
C LEU A 211 -0.67 1.37 17.05
N LEU A 212 -0.74 2.71 16.92
CA LEU A 212 0.41 3.59 17.10
C LEU A 212 0.78 3.71 18.59
N ASP A 213 -0.20 3.89 19.47
CA ASP A 213 0.00 4.06 20.91
C ASP A 213 0.57 2.77 21.56
N ASN A 214 0.29 1.61 20.98
CA ASN A 214 0.79 0.29 21.42
C ASN A 214 2.04 -0.19 20.67
N ASP A 215 2.67 0.65 19.85
CA ASP A 215 3.85 0.32 19.02
C ASP A 215 3.64 -0.89 18.07
N VAL A 216 2.39 -1.25 17.79
CA VAL A 216 2.04 -2.31 16.82
C VAL A 216 2.28 -1.82 15.40
N LEU A 217 1.87 -0.59 15.10
CA LEU A 217 2.26 0.18 13.94
C LEU A 217 3.32 1.18 14.38
N PHE A 218 4.53 1.08 13.85
CA PHE A 218 5.66 1.87 14.29
C PHE A 218 5.52 3.37 13.97
N ALA A 219 4.93 3.70 12.83
CA ALA A 219 4.70 5.09 12.42
C ALA A 219 3.54 5.23 11.45
N LEU A 220 2.90 6.41 11.49
CA LEU A 220 2.06 6.95 10.44
C LEU A 220 2.83 8.07 9.75
N ILE A 221 2.97 8.03 8.43
CA ILE A 221 3.76 8.99 7.67
C ILE A 221 2.85 9.63 6.61
N TRP A 222 2.81 10.97 6.63
CA TRP A 222 2.22 11.70 5.51
C TRP A 222 3.23 11.80 4.37
N LEU A 223 2.79 11.43 3.17
CA LEU A 223 3.58 11.44 1.95
C LEU A 223 2.99 12.45 0.96
N ASP A 224 3.84 13.20 0.29
CA ASP A 224 3.39 14.07 -0.81
C ASP A 224 2.77 13.24 -1.94
N THR A 225 1.63 13.68 -2.48
CA THR A 225 0.91 12.97 -3.56
C THR A 225 1.79 12.68 -4.78
N ARG A 226 2.81 13.52 -5.04
CA ARG A 226 3.75 13.32 -6.15
C ARG A 226 4.67 12.11 -5.97
N ASP A 227 4.87 11.68 -4.73
CA ASP A 227 5.68 10.50 -4.36
C ASP A 227 4.80 9.27 -4.06
N MET A 228 3.45 9.43 -4.15
CA MET A 228 2.49 8.38 -3.82
C MET A 228 2.47 7.25 -4.86
N THR A 229 3.20 6.19 -4.57
CA THR A 229 3.29 5.00 -5.44
C THR A 229 1.93 4.35 -5.69
N SER A 230 1.05 4.33 -4.68
CA SER A 230 -0.27 3.71 -4.74
C SER A 230 -1.28 4.44 -5.64
N ASP A 231 -1.01 5.70 -6.02
CA ASP A 231 -1.78 6.41 -7.06
C ASP A 231 -1.85 5.62 -8.37
N GLY A 232 -0.78 4.91 -8.72
CA GLY A 232 -0.73 4.04 -9.89
C GLY A 232 -1.73 2.87 -9.85
N PHE A 233 -2.25 2.51 -8.67
CA PHE A 233 -3.24 1.45 -8.48
C PHE A 233 -4.69 1.95 -8.44
N THR A 234 -4.89 3.26 -8.25
CA THR A 234 -6.23 3.85 -8.10
C THR A 234 -6.64 4.73 -9.28
N LYS A 235 -5.67 5.38 -9.92
CA LYS A 235 -5.86 6.41 -10.95
C LYS A 235 -5.24 5.97 -12.28
N GLY A 236 -6.02 5.99 -13.35
CA GLY A 236 -5.56 5.59 -14.69
C GLY A 236 -4.72 6.65 -15.42
N SER A 237 -4.87 7.93 -15.06
CA SER A 237 -4.31 9.10 -15.75
C SER A 237 -3.26 9.84 -14.93
N VAL A 238 -2.51 9.15 -14.06
CA VAL A 238 -1.43 9.74 -13.26
C VAL A 238 -0.06 9.41 -13.84
N ASP A 239 0.94 10.19 -13.47
CA ASP A 239 2.33 9.81 -13.66
C ASP A 239 2.60 8.52 -12.87
N ARG A 240 3.20 7.54 -13.54
CA ARG A 240 3.51 6.23 -12.96
C ARG A 240 4.96 6.07 -12.57
N LYS A 241 5.71 7.18 -12.56
CA LYS A 241 7.15 7.13 -12.28
C LYS A 241 7.43 6.47 -10.92
N ALA A 242 6.74 6.88 -9.85
CA ALA A 242 6.93 6.30 -8.51
C ALA A 242 6.65 4.78 -8.50
N LEU A 243 5.59 4.32 -9.19
CA LEU A 243 5.29 2.89 -9.32
C LEU A 243 6.35 2.16 -10.17
N HIS A 244 6.82 2.77 -11.24
CA HIS A 244 7.86 2.18 -12.08
C HIS A 244 9.21 2.09 -11.34
N ASP A 245 9.57 3.12 -10.58
CA ASP A 245 10.77 3.10 -9.73
C ASP A 245 10.69 1.96 -8.71
N LEU A 246 9.52 1.75 -8.08
CA LEU A 246 9.30 0.62 -7.19
C LEU A 246 9.41 -0.72 -7.91
N MET A 247 8.85 -0.86 -9.12
CA MET A 247 9.02 -2.08 -9.92
C MET A 247 10.49 -2.35 -10.26
N ASP A 248 11.31 -1.32 -10.38
CA ASP A 248 12.75 -1.40 -10.61
C ASP A 248 13.55 -1.59 -9.30
N GLY A 249 12.87 -1.79 -8.17
CA GLY A 249 13.46 -2.07 -6.86
C GLY A 249 13.92 -0.83 -6.09
N GLN A 250 13.28 0.34 -6.32
CA GLN A 250 13.59 1.61 -5.65
C GLN A 250 12.33 2.31 -5.16
N VAL A 251 12.34 2.77 -3.92
CA VAL A 251 11.32 3.70 -3.40
C VAL A 251 11.94 5.08 -3.31
N ASN A 252 11.45 6.00 -4.10
CA ASN A 252 12.00 7.35 -4.21
C ASN A 252 11.03 8.36 -3.59
N PHE A 253 11.48 9.05 -2.55
CA PHE A 253 10.81 10.22 -1.97
C PHE A 253 11.61 11.46 -2.37
N GLN A 254 11.01 12.31 -3.20
CA GLN A 254 11.63 13.55 -3.70
C GLN A 254 11.12 14.78 -2.93
N HIS A 255 10.06 14.64 -2.18
CA HIS A 255 9.40 15.69 -1.41
C HIS A 255 9.43 15.37 0.09
N ALA A 256 9.13 16.38 0.91
CA ALA A 256 9.13 16.20 2.36
C ALA A 256 8.04 15.22 2.81
N CYS A 257 8.43 14.30 3.68
CA CYS A 257 7.54 13.44 4.46
C CYS A 257 7.34 14.02 5.87
N LYS A 258 6.21 13.73 6.51
CA LYS A 258 5.91 14.16 7.89
C LYS A 258 5.47 12.99 8.73
#